data_dcb5be49b88b2e52464101fda96a6001
#
_entry.id   dcb5be49b88b2e52464101fda96a6001
#
_cell.length_a   1.000
_cell.length_b   1.000
_cell.length_c   1.000
_cell.angle_alpha   90.00
_cell.angle_beta   90.00
_cell.angle_gamma   90.00
#
_symmetry.space_group_name_H-M   'P 1'
#
loop_
_entity.id
_entity.type
_entity.pdbx_description
1 polymer ?
#
loop_
_entity_poly.entity_id
_entity_poly.type
_entity_poly.pdbx_seq_one_letter_code
_entity_poly.pdbx_strand_id
1 'polypeptide(L)'
;MKLSTDRIVDAGLAVYAQVGLHGLSMRAVAARLDTHAGSLYYHVADKARLLALMSDRVARQAYEAGTAALAALPAAPGWPDRVVAQVTALRDTLRRRPGGAELLTAGPALASAGALMISERLLATLADAGVPPAHRSTAADALLSHVTGFVLQEQGPTGTTPGAADLADLAARFPLTFARPDSDEDATFAAGVALICAGIATLVGP
;
A
#
# COMPACT_ATOMS: atom_id res chain seq x y z
N MET A 1 -15.32 -25.90 -13.81
CA MET A 1 -14.58 -25.67 -12.55
C MET A 1 -15.51 -24.91 -11.59
N LYS A 2 -15.65 -25.33 -10.30
CA LYS A 2 -16.63 -24.77 -9.35
C LYS A 2 -16.33 -23.31 -9.01
N LEU A 3 -17.34 -22.45 -8.98
CA LEU A 3 -17.23 -21.05 -8.52
C LEU A 3 -16.92 -21.01 -7.02
N SER A 4 -16.02 -20.11 -6.60
CA SER A 4 -15.65 -19.89 -5.20
C SER A 4 -15.36 -18.42 -4.95
N THR A 5 -15.39 -17.99 -3.69
CA THR A 5 -15.03 -16.61 -3.29
C THR A 5 -13.63 -16.26 -3.77
N ASP A 6 -12.64 -17.13 -3.64
CA ASP A 6 -11.26 -16.89 -4.07
C ASP A 6 -11.18 -16.61 -5.57
N ARG A 7 -11.86 -17.41 -6.40
CA ARG A 7 -11.90 -17.18 -7.84
C ARG A 7 -12.57 -15.87 -8.22
N ILE A 8 -13.62 -15.48 -7.50
CA ILE A 8 -14.30 -14.20 -7.70
C ILE A 8 -13.38 -13.04 -7.35
N VAL A 9 -12.63 -13.16 -6.25
CA VAL A 9 -11.64 -12.17 -5.82
C VAL A 9 -10.51 -12.05 -6.85
N ASP A 10 -9.96 -13.16 -7.33
CA ASP A 10 -8.90 -13.16 -8.34
C ASP A 10 -9.37 -12.55 -9.67
N ALA A 11 -10.59 -12.88 -10.10
CA ALA A 11 -11.20 -12.26 -11.27
C ALA A 11 -11.47 -10.76 -11.06
N GLY A 12 -11.92 -10.38 -9.85
CA GLY A 12 -12.12 -9.00 -9.45
C GLY A 12 -10.83 -8.18 -9.52
N LEU A 13 -9.75 -8.72 -8.98
CA LEU A 13 -8.41 -8.09 -9.05
C LEU A 13 -7.92 -7.93 -10.48
N ALA A 14 -8.16 -8.94 -11.34
CA ALA A 14 -7.78 -8.87 -12.74
C ALA A 14 -8.62 -7.86 -13.54
N VAL A 15 -9.92 -7.74 -13.27
CA VAL A 15 -10.79 -6.70 -13.86
C VAL A 15 -10.36 -5.32 -13.36
N TYR A 16 -10.14 -5.17 -12.05
CA TYR A 16 -9.71 -3.92 -11.44
C TYR A 16 -8.42 -3.39 -12.09
N ALA A 17 -7.43 -4.26 -12.30
CA ALA A 17 -6.16 -3.89 -12.93
C ALA A 17 -6.33 -3.33 -14.36
N GLN A 18 -7.43 -3.69 -15.06
CA GLN A 18 -7.69 -3.24 -16.42
C GLN A 18 -8.52 -1.96 -16.50
N VAL A 19 -9.52 -1.82 -15.62
CA VAL A 19 -10.54 -0.76 -15.73
C VAL A 19 -10.62 0.15 -14.50
N GLY A 20 -9.79 -0.07 -13.47
CA GLY A 20 -9.79 0.71 -12.23
C GLY A 20 -11.05 0.53 -11.38
N LEU A 21 -11.15 1.32 -10.32
CA LEU A 21 -12.26 1.28 -9.36
C LEU A 21 -13.62 1.63 -10.00
N HIS A 22 -13.62 2.61 -10.90
CA HIS A 22 -14.84 3.09 -11.55
C HIS A 22 -15.42 2.06 -12.52
N GLY A 23 -14.57 1.33 -13.26
CA GLY A 23 -15.00 0.30 -14.22
C GLY A 23 -15.32 -1.05 -13.57
N LEU A 24 -14.88 -1.29 -12.34
CA LEU A 24 -15.16 -2.54 -11.63
C LEU A 24 -16.65 -2.69 -11.33
N SER A 25 -17.23 -3.79 -11.77
CA SER A 25 -18.62 -4.15 -11.48
C SER A 25 -18.79 -5.66 -11.35
N MET A 26 -19.83 -6.09 -10.62
CA MET A 26 -20.17 -7.52 -10.49
C MET A 26 -20.42 -8.16 -11.86
N ARG A 27 -20.97 -7.40 -12.84
CA ARG A 27 -21.18 -7.87 -14.21
C ARG A 27 -19.86 -8.10 -14.96
N ALA A 28 -18.89 -7.18 -14.83
CA ALA A 28 -17.58 -7.32 -15.45
C ALA A 28 -16.82 -8.53 -14.90
N VAL A 29 -16.90 -8.76 -13.57
CA VAL A 29 -16.31 -9.94 -12.93
C VAL A 29 -16.99 -11.23 -13.37
N ALA A 30 -18.32 -11.24 -13.49
CA ALA A 30 -19.07 -12.40 -13.98
C ALA A 30 -18.71 -12.73 -15.43
N ALA A 31 -18.64 -11.72 -16.30
CA ALA A 31 -18.22 -11.90 -17.70
C ALA A 31 -16.82 -12.51 -17.81
N ARG A 32 -15.87 -12.07 -16.97
CA ARG A 32 -14.51 -12.64 -16.93
C ARG A 32 -14.48 -14.10 -16.47
N LEU A 33 -15.44 -14.52 -15.65
CA LEU A 33 -15.57 -15.90 -15.15
C LEU A 33 -16.46 -16.77 -16.03
N ASP A 34 -16.96 -16.23 -17.16
CA ASP A 34 -17.92 -16.89 -18.04
C ASP A 34 -19.13 -17.45 -17.24
N THR A 35 -19.74 -16.57 -16.45
CA THR A 35 -20.89 -16.92 -15.60
C THR A 35 -21.91 -15.78 -15.50
N HIS A 36 -23.08 -16.07 -14.95
CA HIS A 36 -24.09 -15.05 -14.70
C HIS A 36 -23.79 -14.26 -13.41
N ALA A 37 -24.02 -12.94 -13.41
CA ALA A 37 -23.82 -12.10 -12.22
C ALA A 37 -24.61 -12.60 -11.00
N GLY A 38 -25.79 -13.19 -11.20
CA GLY A 38 -26.60 -13.82 -10.16
C GLY A 38 -25.85 -14.89 -9.37
N SER A 39 -24.97 -15.66 -10.04
CA SER A 39 -24.20 -16.72 -9.41
C SER A 39 -23.13 -16.18 -8.44
N LEU A 40 -22.62 -14.96 -8.68
CA LEU A 40 -21.62 -14.35 -7.80
C LEU A 40 -22.22 -13.96 -6.46
N TYR A 41 -23.49 -13.52 -6.44
CA TYR A 41 -24.15 -13.05 -5.23
C TYR A 41 -24.32 -14.11 -4.15
N TYR A 42 -24.30 -15.40 -4.52
CA TYR A 42 -24.22 -16.51 -3.55
C TYR A 42 -22.92 -16.52 -2.73
N HIS A 43 -21.83 -15.97 -3.30
CA HIS A 43 -20.51 -15.99 -2.67
C HIS A 43 -20.09 -14.63 -2.15
N VAL A 44 -20.48 -13.56 -2.84
CA VAL A 44 -20.08 -12.17 -2.56
C VAL A 44 -21.32 -11.28 -2.72
N ALA A 45 -21.81 -10.74 -1.61
CA ALA A 45 -23.10 -10.07 -1.54
C ALA A 45 -23.25 -8.86 -2.46
N ASP A 46 -22.17 -8.08 -2.64
CA ASP A 46 -22.16 -6.85 -3.43
C ASP A 46 -20.74 -6.41 -3.83
N LYS A 47 -20.63 -5.29 -4.56
CA LYS A 47 -19.35 -4.70 -4.96
C LYS A 47 -18.52 -4.25 -3.75
N ALA A 48 -19.13 -3.73 -2.70
CA ALA A 48 -18.41 -3.28 -1.51
C ALA A 48 -17.76 -4.47 -0.80
N ARG A 49 -18.47 -5.59 -0.68
CA ARG A 49 -17.92 -6.83 -0.14
C ARG A 49 -16.80 -7.40 -1.02
N LEU A 50 -16.95 -7.31 -2.35
CA LEU A 50 -15.89 -7.71 -3.28
C LEU A 50 -14.63 -6.87 -3.07
N LEU A 51 -14.76 -5.55 -2.99
CA LEU A 51 -13.64 -4.63 -2.73
C LEU A 51 -12.96 -4.94 -1.41
N ALA A 52 -13.72 -5.19 -0.35
CA ALA A 52 -13.17 -5.55 0.96
C ALA A 52 -12.35 -6.86 0.90
N LEU A 53 -12.85 -7.87 0.19
CA LEU A 53 -12.15 -9.14 0.00
C LEU A 53 -10.89 -8.99 -0.86
N MET A 54 -10.95 -8.15 -1.90
CA MET A 54 -9.80 -7.85 -2.76
C MET A 54 -8.71 -7.10 -1.98
N SER A 55 -9.10 -6.09 -1.19
CA SER A 55 -8.21 -5.34 -0.30
C SER A 55 -7.54 -6.28 0.72
N ASP A 56 -8.31 -7.13 1.39
CA ASP A 56 -7.78 -8.12 2.35
C ASP A 56 -6.79 -9.08 1.69
N ARG A 57 -7.05 -9.54 0.46
CA ARG A 57 -6.14 -10.38 -0.30
C ARG A 57 -4.80 -9.69 -0.57
N VAL A 58 -4.83 -8.42 -0.98
CA VAL A 58 -3.61 -7.62 -1.23
C VAL A 58 -2.86 -7.39 0.07
N ALA A 59 -3.55 -7.04 1.14
CA ALA A 59 -2.95 -6.84 2.45
C ALA A 59 -2.28 -8.11 3.00
N ARG A 60 -2.90 -9.29 2.85
CA ARG A 60 -2.28 -10.57 3.24
C ARG A 60 -1.03 -10.86 2.43
N GLN A 61 -1.04 -10.63 1.13
CA GLN A 61 0.16 -10.78 0.29
C GLN A 61 1.30 -9.86 0.76
N ALA A 62 0.97 -8.61 1.11
CA ALA A 62 1.95 -7.67 1.66
C ALA A 62 2.46 -8.12 3.05
N TYR A 63 1.59 -8.66 3.89
CA TYR A 63 2.00 -9.24 5.17
C TYR A 63 2.96 -10.42 4.99
N GLU A 64 2.66 -11.35 4.09
CA GLU A 64 3.51 -12.50 3.78
C GLU A 64 4.87 -12.06 3.22
N ALA A 65 4.87 -11.10 2.28
CA ALA A 65 6.10 -10.51 1.75
C ALA A 65 6.95 -9.86 2.86
N GLY A 66 6.32 -9.11 3.76
CA GLY A 66 7.00 -8.53 4.92
C GLY A 66 7.55 -9.58 5.90
N THR A 67 6.85 -10.70 6.07
CA THR A 67 7.34 -11.83 6.88
C THR A 67 8.60 -12.43 6.27
N ALA A 68 8.60 -12.64 4.95
CA ALA A 68 9.77 -13.13 4.22
C ALA A 68 10.94 -12.13 4.29
N ALA A 69 10.67 -10.83 4.14
CA ALA A 69 11.69 -9.78 4.24
C ALA A 69 12.34 -9.74 5.63
N LEU A 70 11.54 -9.87 6.69
CA LEU A 70 12.06 -9.93 8.07
C LEU A 70 12.93 -11.17 8.29
N ALA A 71 12.53 -12.32 7.76
CA ALA A 71 13.31 -13.57 7.87
C ALA A 71 14.64 -13.52 7.11
N ALA A 72 14.76 -12.65 6.11
CA ALA A 72 15.97 -12.46 5.31
C ALA A 72 16.98 -11.49 5.95
N LEU A 73 16.61 -10.79 7.03
CA LEU A 73 17.51 -9.88 7.73
C LEU A 73 18.64 -10.63 8.44
N PRO A 74 19.82 -9.99 8.61
CA PRO A 74 20.92 -10.55 9.41
C PRO A 74 20.47 -10.88 10.84
N ALA A 75 21.26 -11.68 11.54
CA ALA A 75 21.00 -11.97 12.95
C ALA A 75 20.99 -10.68 13.80
N ALA A 76 19.98 -10.54 14.66
CA ALA A 76 19.77 -9.41 15.56
C ALA A 76 19.70 -8.02 14.85
N PRO A 77 18.79 -7.83 13.88
CA PRO A 77 18.65 -6.55 13.19
C PRO A 77 18.13 -5.49 14.15
N GLY A 78 18.56 -4.24 13.95
CA GLY A 78 17.98 -3.09 14.63
C GLY A 78 16.49 -2.92 14.33
N TRP A 79 15.77 -2.22 15.20
CA TRP A 79 14.36 -1.94 14.93
C TRP A 79 14.15 -1.12 13.63
N PRO A 80 15.05 -0.17 13.23
CA PRO A 80 14.90 0.52 11.96
C PRO A 80 14.98 -0.42 10.76
N ASP A 81 15.90 -1.39 10.77
CA ASP A 81 16.02 -2.38 9.68
C ASP A 81 14.75 -3.23 9.56
N ARG A 82 14.16 -3.60 10.70
CA ARG A 82 12.88 -4.33 10.75
C ARG A 82 11.74 -3.49 10.19
N VAL A 83 11.69 -2.18 10.50
CA VAL A 83 10.70 -1.26 9.92
C VAL A 83 10.90 -1.14 8.41
N VAL A 84 12.12 -0.84 7.96
CA VAL A 84 12.46 -0.71 6.54
C VAL A 84 12.05 -1.97 5.76
N ALA A 85 12.40 -3.17 6.24
CA ALA A 85 12.02 -4.42 5.59
C ALA A 85 10.50 -4.56 5.41
N GLN A 86 9.72 -4.23 6.44
CA GLN A 86 8.25 -4.32 6.42
C GLN A 86 7.62 -3.30 5.45
N VAL A 87 8.03 -2.04 5.51
CA VAL A 87 7.43 -0.97 4.70
C VAL A 87 7.85 -1.06 3.23
N THR A 88 9.07 -1.50 2.95
CA THR A 88 9.54 -1.76 1.57
C THR A 88 8.76 -2.93 0.96
N ALA A 89 8.60 -4.02 1.68
CA ALA A 89 7.81 -5.17 1.21
C ALA A 89 6.33 -4.80 0.94
N LEU A 90 5.75 -3.93 1.77
CA LEU A 90 4.41 -3.39 1.54
C LEU A 90 4.39 -2.55 0.26
N ARG A 91 5.29 -1.56 0.11
CA ARG A 91 5.39 -0.73 -1.10
C ARG A 91 5.52 -1.59 -2.35
N ASP A 92 6.44 -2.56 -2.35
CA ASP A 92 6.68 -3.43 -3.49
C ASP A 92 5.46 -4.26 -3.87
N THR A 93 4.71 -4.73 -2.87
CA THR A 93 3.48 -5.48 -3.11
C THR A 93 2.41 -4.60 -3.75
N LEU A 94 2.24 -3.37 -3.26
CA LEU A 94 1.26 -2.42 -3.78
C LEU A 94 1.65 -1.93 -5.18
N ARG A 95 2.94 -1.61 -5.41
CA ARG A 95 3.47 -1.10 -6.68
C ARG A 95 3.31 -2.10 -7.83
N ARG A 96 3.51 -3.40 -7.55
CA ARG A 96 3.34 -4.46 -8.55
C ARG A 96 1.90 -4.65 -9.04
N ARG A 97 0.94 -4.02 -8.37
CA ARG A 97 -0.49 -4.16 -8.70
C ARG A 97 -1.06 -2.78 -9.07
N PRO A 98 -1.51 -2.58 -10.33
CA PRO A 98 -2.17 -1.32 -10.70
C PRO A 98 -3.31 -0.99 -9.73
N GLY A 99 -3.31 0.22 -9.19
CA GLY A 99 -4.28 0.66 -8.18
C GLY A 99 -4.19 -0.06 -6.83
N GLY A 100 -3.05 -0.71 -6.52
CA GLY A 100 -2.89 -1.47 -5.27
C GLY A 100 -3.04 -0.61 -4.01
N ALA A 101 -2.49 0.58 -4.02
CA ALA A 101 -2.62 1.52 -2.90
C ALA A 101 -4.05 2.08 -2.79
N GLU A 102 -4.69 2.43 -3.93
CA GLU A 102 -6.09 2.85 -3.95
C GLU A 102 -7.00 1.76 -3.37
N LEU A 103 -6.78 0.51 -3.78
CA LEU A 103 -7.56 -0.63 -3.30
C LEU A 103 -7.39 -0.85 -1.79
N LEU A 104 -6.17 -0.71 -1.26
CA LEU A 104 -5.90 -0.88 0.17
C LEU A 104 -6.58 0.21 1.00
N THR A 105 -6.72 1.43 0.46
CA THR A 105 -7.34 2.58 1.13
C THR A 105 -8.85 2.73 0.86
N ALA A 106 -9.42 1.94 -0.07
CA ALA A 106 -10.81 2.05 -0.50
C ALA A 106 -11.85 1.64 0.56
N GLY A 107 -11.45 1.01 1.64
CA GLY A 107 -12.31 0.55 2.73
C GLY A 107 -11.75 0.81 4.12
N PRO A 108 -12.57 0.67 5.17
CA PRO A 108 -12.06 0.80 6.54
C PRO A 108 -11.02 -0.28 6.82
N ALA A 109 -9.83 0.11 7.27
CA ALA A 109 -8.74 -0.82 7.60
C ALA A 109 -9.18 -1.89 8.61
N LEU A 110 -10.05 -1.54 9.55
CA LEU A 110 -10.63 -2.46 10.54
C LEU A 110 -11.49 -3.58 9.93
N ALA A 111 -11.89 -3.46 8.67
CA ALA A 111 -12.65 -4.50 7.96
C ALA A 111 -11.75 -5.54 7.27
N SER A 112 -10.42 -5.34 7.25
CA SER A 112 -9.45 -6.22 6.61
C SER A 112 -8.52 -6.84 7.65
N ALA A 113 -8.62 -8.16 7.85
CA ALA A 113 -7.71 -8.88 8.73
C ALA A 113 -6.24 -8.77 8.25
N GLY A 114 -6.00 -8.76 6.94
CA GLY A 114 -4.68 -8.57 6.37
C GLY A 114 -4.08 -7.20 6.70
N ALA A 115 -4.88 -6.12 6.65
CA ALA A 115 -4.43 -4.78 7.05
C ALA A 115 -4.12 -4.71 8.55
N LEU A 116 -4.96 -5.32 9.39
CA LEU A 116 -4.72 -5.42 10.83
C LEU A 116 -3.43 -6.20 11.15
N MET A 117 -3.15 -7.29 10.43
CA MET A 117 -1.90 -8.06 10.59
C MET A 117 -0.66 -7.22 10.27
N ILE A 118 -0.70 -6.38 9.24
CA ILE A 118 0.39 -5.45 8.90
C ILE A 118 0.60 -4.45 10.04
N SER A 119 -0.49 -3.80 10.48
CA SER A 119 -0.43 -2.80 11.57
C SER A 119 0.06 -3.41 12.87
N GLU A 120 -0.47 -4.56 13.28
CA GLU A 120 -0.09 -5.24 14.52
C GLU A 120 1.40 -5.60 14.54
N ARG A 121 1.93 -6.15 13.44
CA ARG A 121 3.35 -6.47 13.35
C ARG A 121 4.24 -5.23 13.42
N LEU A 122 3.83 -4.13 12.80
CA LEU A 122 4.57 -2.88 12.86
C LEU A 122 4.54 -2.29 14.28
N LEU A 123 3.36 -2.31 14.93
CA LEU A 123 3.19 -1.89 16.33
C LEU A 123 4.04 -2.74 17.28
N ALA A 124 4.12 -4.06 17.07
CA ALA A 124 4.99 -4.94 17.84
C ALA A 124 6.47 -4.56 17.65
N THR A 125 6.90 -4.29 16.41
CA THR A 125 8.28 -3.83 16.14
C THR A 125 8.61 -2.53 16.88
N LEU A 126 7.68 -1.58 16.92
CA LEU A 126 7.84 -0.31 17.64
C LEU A 126 7.78 -0.49 19.16
N ALA A 127 6.99 -1.44 19.64
CA ALA A 127 6.95 -1.80 21.07
C ALA A 127 8.27 -2.40 21.55
N ASP A 128 8.82 -3.34 20.77
CA ASP A 128 10.13 -3.95 21.03
C ASP A 128 11.28 -2.92 21.00
N ALA A 129 11.13 -1.88 20.16
CA ALA A 129 12.06 -0.75 20.09
C ALA A 129 12.01 0.17 21.33
N GLY A 130 11.03 0.01 22.22
CA GLY A 130 10.84 0.87 23.38
C GLY A 130 10.01 2.14 23.11
N VAL A 131 9.34 2.26 21.96
CA VAL A 131 8.45 3.41 21.70
C VAL A 131 7.32 3.42 22.73
N PRO A 132 7.07 4.54 23.43
CA PRO A 132 6.02 4.61 24.45
C PRO A 132 4.63 4.31 23.87
N PRO A 133 3.74 3.63 24.61
CA PRO A 133 2.41 3.25 24.13
C PRO A 133 1.60 4.40 23.53
N ALA A 134 1.72 5.60 24.10
CA ALA A 134 1.01 6.80 23.63
C ALA A 134 1.40 7.24 22.20
N HIS A 135 2.55 6.82 21.69
CA HIS A 135 3.08 7.24 20.39
C HIS A 135 3.10 6.13 19.34
N ARG A 136 2.90 4.86 19.74
CA ARG A 136 3.04 3.70 18.83
C ARG A 136 2.11 3.77 17.62
N SER A 137 0.83 4.04 17.86
CA SER A 137 -0.16 4.12 16.78
C SER A 137 0.18 5.26 15.82
N THR A 138 0.50 6.45 16.32
CA THR A 138 0.89 7.58 15.48
C THR A 138 2.14 7.29 14.65
N ALA A 139 3.14 6.63 15.24
CA ALA A 139 4.36 6.23 14.53
C ALA A 139 4.08 5.20 13.43
N ALA A 140 3.25 4.19 13.72
CA ALA A 140 2.83 3.20 12.74
C ALA A 140 2.02 3.84 11.61
N ASP A 141 1.06 4.71 11.94
CA ASP A 141 0.23 5.42 10.96
C ASP A 141 1.06 6.34 10.06
N ALA A 142 2.08 7.01 10.59
CA ALA A 142 3.00 7.83 9.80
C ALA A 142 3.75 6.99 8.75
N LEU A 143 4.27 5.82 9.14
CA LEU A 143 4.94 4.89 8.24
C LEU A 143 3.99 4.34 7.18
N LEU A 144 2.80 3.87 7.56
CA LEU A 144 1.81 3.32 6.64
C LEU A 144 1.26 4.38 5.67
N SER A 145 1.04 5.60 6.16
CA SER A 145 0.61 6.74 5.33
C SER A 145 1.69 7.15 4.34
N HIS A 146 2.98 7.12 4.75
CA HIS A 146 4.08 7.37 3.83
C HIS A 146 4.10 6.34 2.70
N VAL A 147 3.99 5.04 3.02
CA VAL A 147 3.97 3.97 2.00
C VAL A 147 2.79 4.15 1.05
N THR A 148 1.57 4.26 1.58
CA THR A 148 0.36 4.31 0.76
C THR A 148 0.30 5.58 -0.08
N GLY A 149 0.64 6.73 0.50
CA GLY A 149 0.70 8.01 -0.21
C GLY A 149 1.77 8.03 -1.29
N PHE A 150 2.94 7.43 -1.02
CA PHE A 150 4.03 7.34 -1.99
C PHE A 150 3.62 6.48 -3.19
N VAL A 151 3.07 5.28 -2.96
CA VAL A 151 2.60 4.40 -4.04
C VAL A 151 1.43 5.01 -4.82
N LEU A 152 0.53 5.75 -4.16
CA LEU A 152 -0.53 6.49 -4.86
C LEU A 152 0.05 7.53 -5.84
N GLN A 153 1.15 8.20 -5.47
CA GLN A 153 1.85 9.14 -6.36
C GLN A 153 2.54 8.40 -7.51
N GLU A 154 3.24 7.29 -7.24
CA GLU A 154 3.88 6.44 -8.27
C GLU A 154 2.87 5.88 -9.28
N GLN A 155 1.68 5.53 -8.83
CA GLN A 155 0.60 4.95 -9.65
C GLN A 155 -0.39 6.00 -10.17
N GLY A 156 -0.18 7.26 -9.81
CA GLY A 156 -1.04 8.37 -10.24
C GLY A 156 -1.09 8.49 -11.76
N PRO A 157 -2.12 9.16 -12.28
CA PRO A 157 -2.24 9.36 -13.71
C PRO A 157 -1.01 10.14 -14.20
N THR A 158 -0.32 9.60 -15.19
CA THR A 158 0.69 10.35 -15.96
C THR A 158 -0.05 11.42 -16.75
N GLY A 159 -0.25 12.57 -16.11
CA GLY A 159 -0.89 13.74 -16.74
C GLY A 159 -0.08 14.23 -17.93
N THR A 160 -0.67 15.12 -18.71
CA THR A 160 0.06 15.82 -19.78
C THR A 160 1.19 16.62 -19.13
N THR A 161 2.43 16.27 -19.44
CA THR A 161 3.59 17.05 -18.98
C THR A 161 3.46 18.47 -19.54
N PRO A 162 3.55 19.53 -18.70
CA PRO A 162 3.52 20.90 -19.19
C PRO A 162 4.62 21.14 -20.24
N GLY A 163 4.38 22.05 -21.17
CA GLY A 163 5.40 22.41 -22.16
C GLY A 163 6.65 22.99 -21.51
N ALA A 164 7.78 22.96 -22.22
CA ALA A 164 9.06 23.46 -21.68
C ALA A 164 8.98 24.93 -21.20
N ALA A 165 8.22 25.77 -21.90
CA ALA A 165 8.03 27.17 -21.51
C ALA A 165 7.23 27.30 -20.20
N ASP A 166 6.17 26.49 -20.04
CA ASP A 166 5.36 26.47 -18.81
C ASP A 166 6.17 25.93 -17.62
N LEU A 167 7.01 24.91 -17.85
CA LEU A 167 7.93 24.40 -16.83
C LEU A 167 8.95 25.45 -16.40
N ALA A 168 9.51 26.25 -17.32
CA ALA A 168 10.45 27.31 -17.01
C ALA A 168 9.79 28.43 -16.17
N ASP A 169 8.56 28.83 -16.50
CA ASP A 169 7.79 29.80 -15.69
C ASP A 169 7.50 29.26 -14.30
N LEU A 170 7.05 28.01 -14.20
CA LEU A 170 6.79 27.35 -12.93
C LEU A 170 8.06 27.25 -12.08
N ALA A 171 9.21 26.89 -12.68
CA ALA A 171 10.48 26.80 -11.97
C ALA A 171 10.94 28.17 -11.45
N ALA A 172 10.73 29.25 -12.20
CA ALA A 172 11.03 30.60 -11.76
C ALA A 172 10.15 31.05 -10.59
N ARG A 173 8.89 30.67 -10.59
CA ARG A 173 7.92 31.01 -9.53
C ARG A 173 8.04 30.13 -8.28
N PHE A 174 8.49 28.88 -8.42
CA PHE A 174 8.57 27.89 -7.35
C PHE A 174 9.97 27.26 -7.23
N PRO A 175 11.01 28.06 -7.02
CA PRO A 175 12.41 27.60 -7.11
C PRO A 175 12.73 26.47 -6.11
N LEU A 176 12.17 26.49 -4.90
CA LEU A 176 12.40 25.45 -3.90
C LEU A 176 11.79 24.10 -4.30
N THR A 177 10.66 24.12 -5.00
CA THR A 177 10.02 22.91 -5.51
C THR A 177 10.83 22.27 -6.65
N PHE A 178 11.42 23.08 -7.51
CA PHE A 178 12.20 22.64 -8.66
C PHE A 178 13.69 22.41 -8.33
N ALA A 179 14.17 22.84 -7.16
CA ALA A 179 15.53 22.55 -6.68
C ALA A 179 15.67 21.11 -6.11
N ARG A 180 14.72 20.23 -6.37
CA ARG A 180 14.82 18.84 -5.91
C ARG A 180 15.97 18.14 -6.63
N PRO A 181 16.85 17.42 -5.90
CA PRO A 181 17.87 16.61 -6.54
C PRO A 181 17.19 15.55 -7.42
N ASP A 182 17.84 15.23 -8.52
CA ASP A 182 17.43 14.14 -9.41
C ASP A 182 17.68 12.82 -8.67
N SER A 183 16.69 12.38 -7.89
CA SER A 183 16.73 11.12 -7.13
C SER A 183 15.72 10.16 -7.71
N ASP A 184 16.10 8.89 -7.80
CA ASP A 184 15.13 7.87 -8.17
C ASP A 184 14.04 7.69 -7.07
N GLU A 185 12.95 7.07 -7.46
CA GLU A 185 11.80 6.88 -6.57
C GLU A 185 12.15 5.99 -5.37
N ASP A 186 13.05 5.00 -5.55
CA ASP A 186 13.45 4.09 -4.49
C ASP A 186 14.30 4.82 -3.44
N ALA A 187 15.25 5.67 -3.88
CA ALA A 187 16.04 6.50 -2.97
C ALA A 187 15.18 7.54 -2.23
N THR A 188 14.22 8.16 -2.93
CA THR A 188 13.28 9.12 -2.31
C THR A 188 12.41 8.46 -1.26
N PHE A 189 11.86 7.28 -1.56
CA PHE A 189 11.08 6.49 -0.60
C PHE A 189 11.90 6.13 0.63
N ALA A 190 13.11 5.58 0.42
CA ALA A 190 14.00 5.18 1.51
C ALA A 190 14.39 6.37 2.40
N ALA A 191 14.69 7.54 1.82
CA ALA A 191 14.97 8.76 2.57
C ALA A 191 13.76 9.19 3.43
N GLY A 192 12.55 9.11 2.91
CA GLY A 192 11.33 9.39 3.67
C GLY A 192 11.15 8.45 4.86
N VAL A 193 11.35 7.15 4.67
CA VAL A 193 11.31 6.16 5.76
C VAL A 193 12.39 6.47 6.80
N ALA A 194 13.62 6.80 6.37
CA ALA A 194 14.72 7.13 7.29
C ALA A 194 14.41 8.37 8.14
N LEU A 195 13.81 9.41 7.55
CA LEU A 195 13.37 10.60 8.28
C LEU A 195 12.32 10.28 9.34
N ILE A 196 11.33 9.44 9.00
CA ILE A 196 10.31 9.01 9.96
C ILE A 196 10.95 8.19 11.09
N CYS A 197 11.83 7.23 10.76
CA CYS A 197 12.55 6.45 11.77
C CYS A 197 13.42 7.32 12.68
N ALA A 198 14.11 8.33 12.14
CA ALA A 198 14.88 9.29 12.94
C ALA A 198 13.99 10.08 13.92
N GLY A 199 12.80 10.50 13.47
CA GLY A 199 11.79 11.11 14.35
C GLY A 199 11.31 10.15 15.44
N ILE A 200 11.01 8.90 15.11
CA ILE A 200 10.61 7.88 16.07
C ILE A 200 11.73 7.60 17.09
N ALA A 201 12.99 7.59 16.67
CA ALA A 201 14.13 7.37 17.54
C ALA A 201 14.23 8.39 18.68
N THR A 202 13.73 9.61 18.49
CA THR A 202 13.70 10.64 19.57
C THR A 202 12.69 10.30 20.68
N LEU A 203 11.77 9.38 20.43
CA LEU A 203 10.76 8.91 21.40
C LEU A 203 11.24 7.69 22.19
N VAL A 204 12.28 7.01 21.72
CA VAL A 204 12.88 5.85 22.38
C VAL A 204 13.83 6.39 23.44
N GLY A 205 13.59 6.05 24.70
CA GLY A 205 14.47 6.43 25.79
C GLY A 205 15.89 5.84 25.62
N PRO A 206 16.89 6.42 26.33
CA PRO A 206 18.24 5.93 26.32
C PRO A 206 18.35 4.52 26.92
#